data_d506fc5b8a7e5ad4551f4f1f500daee8
#
_entry.id   d506fc5b8a7e5ad4551f4f1f500daee8
#
_cell.length_a   1.000
_cell.length_b   1.000
_cell.length_c   1.000
_cell.angle_alpha   90.00
_cell.angle_beta   90.00
_cell.angle_gamma   90.00
#
_symmetry.space_group_name_H-M   'P 1'
#
loop_
_entity.id
_entity.type
_entity.pdbx_description
1 polymer ?
#
loop_
_entity_poly.entity_id
_entity_poly.type
_entity_poly.pdbx_seq_one_letter_code
_entity_poly.pdbx_strand_id
1 'polypeptide(L)'
;MNKTVLHINSNITTDEISLLLQASKYKYIHFEIIGKGDSCKNLIEFSYHDYNLKKQLIALTNAGFMSYVHRGNVTSLVHFDEIKNLWIPVKEKKFSINSDGIVYTLQRAACKINEKLLIVFSQMPIEPYSASLYRYFAKNFSTIDKYIGKNVSILRVADIGGITGSFYLNTNALPTNADKIKSLILEVIEQCQIKSDDVVLYGCSKGGTAAVYHGLTNNYKIVAVDPILNDEHYINNKNDLHLIEGVFPQPKEELFKKVIDDYLINYKGNMSYFIVSQNSGDAANLLI
;
A
#
# COMPACT_ATOMS: atom_id res chain seq x y z
N MET A 1 -11.59 30.13 -11.63
CA MET A 1 -11.17 29.02 -12.52
C MET A 1 -10.58 27.92 -11.63
N ASN A 2 -11.18 26.73 -11.58
CA ASN A 2 -10.56 25.60 -10.88
C ASN A 2 -9.29 25.19 -11.65
N LYS A 3 -8.12 25.51 -11.13
CA LYS A 3 -6.85 25.07 -11.71
C LYS A 3 -6.73 23.55 -11.48
N THR A 4 -6.86 22.76 -12.53
CA THR A 4 -6.80 21.30 -12.46
C THR A 4 -5.36 20.78 -12.32
N VAL A 5 -4.38 21.53 -12.82
CA VAL A 5 -2.96 21.16 -12.88
C VAL A 5 -2.11 22.24 -12.21
N LEU A 6 -1.18 21.81 -11.36
CA LEU A 6 -0.15 22.65 -10.73
C LEU A 6 1.20 22.33 -11.36
N HIS A 7 1.97 23.34 -11.73
CA HIS A 7 3.36 23.22 -12.17
C HIS A 7 4.27 23.82 -11.11
N ILE A 8 5.18 23.03 -10.56
CA ILE A 8 6.18 23.43 -9.57
C ILE A 8 7.53 22.80 -9.91
N ASN A 9 8.58 23.28 -9.28
CA ASN A 9 9.92 22.73 -9.47
C ASN A 9 10.66 22.55 -8.14
N SER A 10 11.82 21.91 -8.18
CA SER A 10 12.60 21.52 -7.00
C SER A 10 13.15 22.69 -6.16
N ASN A 11 13.01 23.94 -6.60
CA ASN A 11 13.40 25.11 -5.80
C ASN A 11 12.29 25.56 -4.82
N ILE A 12 11.07 24.99 -4.94
CA ILE A 12 9.96 25.30 -4.03
C ILE A 12 10.23 24.74 -2.62
N THR A 13 9.79 25.45 -1.59
CA THR A 13 9.84 24.95 -0.20
C THR A 13 8.62 24.10 0.12
N THR A 14 8.72 23.28 1.18
CA THR A 14 7.58 22.50 1.69
C THR A 14 6.42 23.35 2.18
N ASP A 15 6.73 24.53 2.73
CA ASP A 15 5.71 25.49 3.20
C ASP A 15 4.94 26.09 2.03
N GLU A 16 5.64 26.47 0.95
CA GLU A 16 5.01 26.94 -0.27
C GLU A 16 4.14 25.87 -0.93
N ILE A 17 4.59 24.60 -0.96
CA ILE A 17 3.77 23.46 -1.40
C ILE A 17 2.48 23.41 -0.59
N SER A 18 2.59 23.46 0.74
CA SER A 18 1.44 23.38 1.64
C SER A 18 0.45 24.53 1.42
N LEU A 19 0.94 25.75 1.26
CA LEU A 19 0.11 26.93 0.97
C LEU A 19 -0.61 26.80 -0.37
N LEU A 20 0.08 26.35 -1.43
CA LEU A 20 -0.52 26.17 -2.76
C LEU A 20 -1.63 25.13 -2.74
N LEU A 21 -1.42 24.00 -2.03
CA LEU A 21 -2.38 22.91 -1.95
C LEU A 21 -3.59 23.25 -1.06
N GLN A 22 -3.43 24.11 -0.05
CA GLN A 22 -4.54 24.66 0.73
C GLN A 22 -5.37 25.67 -0.06
N ALA A 23 -4.72 26.48 -0.92
CA ALA A 23 -5.39 27.53 -1.68
C ALA A 23 -6.28 27.04 -2.83
N SER A 24 -6.03 25.83 -3.35
CA SER A 24 -6.76 25.29 -4.50
C SER A 24 -6.75 23.76 -4.55
N LYS A 25 -7.84 23.17 -5.06
CA LYS A 25 -7.93 21.73 -5.30
C LYS A 25 -7.32 21.39 -6.66
N TYR A 26 -6.15 20.80 -6.67
CA TYR A 26 -5.50 20.29 -7.87
C TYR A 26 -5.82 18.79 -8.04
N LYS A 27 -5.84 18.35 -9.30
CA LYS A 27 -5.96 16.93 -9.67
C LYS A 27 -4.62 16.33 -10.03
N TYR A 28 -3.74 17.16 -10.64
CA TYR A 28 -2.42 16.77 -11.13
C TYR A 28 -1.37 17.80 -10.73
N ILE A 29 -0.16 17.31 -10.50
CA ILE A 29 1.02 18.13 -10.27
C ILE A 29 2.12 17.66 -11.22
N HIS A 30 2.75 18.61 -11.92
CA HIS A 30 3.98 18.40 -12.67
C HIS A 30 5.13 19.00 -11.88
N PHE A 31 5.98 18.10 -11.35
CA PHE A 31 7.14 18.47 -10.54
C PHE A 31 8.39 18.38 -11.39
N GLU A 32 9.01 19.52 -11.68
CA GLU A 32 10.24 19.64 -12.46
C GLU A 32 11.47 19.58 -11.54
N ILE A 33 12.42 18.71 -11.85
CA ILE A 33 13.68 18.56 -11.10
C ILE A 33 14.74 19.41 -11.81
N ILE A 34 15.12 20.55 -11.20
CA ILE A 34 16.09 21.49 -11.78
C ILE A 34 17.52 21.10 -11.39
N GLY A 35 18.47 21.25 -12.33
CA GLY A 35 19.90 21.13 -12.07
C GLY A 35 20.45 19.72 -11.95
N LYS A 36 19.64 18.70 -12.21
CA LYS A 36 20.08 17.29 -12.17
C LYS A 36 20.40 16.70 -13.56
N GLY A 37 20.39 17.53 -14.62
CA GLY A 37 20.60 17.13 -16.01
C GLY A 37 19.45 16.29 -16.59
N ASP A 38 19.60 15.80 -17.81
CA ASP A 38 18.68 14.80 -18.41
C ASP A 38 18.92 13.46 -17.76
N SER A 39 18.35 13.29 -16.57
CA SER A 39 18.43 12.07 -15.79
C SER A 39 17.21 11.21 -16.08
N CYS A 40 17.41 9.90 -16.31
CA CYS A 40 16.30 8.96 -16.35
C CYS A 40 15.65 8.74 -14.96
N LYS A 41 16.18 9.38 -13.90
CA LYS A 41 15.70 9.21 -12.53
C LYS A 41 14.51 10.13 -12.23
N ASN A 42 13.47 9.55 -11.65
CA ASN A 42 12.28 10.28 -11.23
C ASN A 42 12.41 10.86 -9.81
N LEU A 43 11.42 11.63 -9.37
CA LEU A 43 11.40 12.28 -8.06
C LEU A 43 11.56 11.29 -6.89
N ILE A 44 11.01 10.08 -6.97
CA ILE A 44 11.13 9.08 -5.89
C ILE A 44 12.60 8.61 -5.77
N GLU A 45 13.25 8.30 -6.90
CA GLU A 45 14.65 7.86 -6.93
C GLU A 45 15.61 8.95 -6.42
N PHE A 46 15.36 10.22 -6.79
CA PHE A 46 16.14 11.32 -6.27
C PHE A 46 15.91 11.56 -4.78
N SER A 47 14.67 11.43 -4.31
CA SER A 47 14.29 11.63 -2.90
C SER A 47 14.98 10.65 -1.95
N TYR A 48 15.36 9.48 -2.42
CA TYR A 48 16.12 8.51 -1.63
C TYR A 48 17.53 9.01 -1.25
N HIS A 49 18.10 9.93 -2.04
CA HIS A 49 19.46 10.45 -1.84
C HIS A 49 19.51 11.96 -1.54
N ASP A 50 18.39 12.67 -1.68
CA ASP A 50 18.30 14.12 -1.51
C ASP A 50 17.22 14.46 -0.47
N TYR A 51 17.68 14.96 0.68
CA TYR A 51 16.80 15.25 1.82
C TYR A 51 15.72 16.30 1.51
N ASN A 52 16.04 17.33 0.71
CA ASN A 52 15.06 18.37 0.37
C ASN A 52 13.99 17.82 -0.57
N LEU A 53 14.39 17.05 -1.59
CA LEU A 53 13.44 16.36 -2.47
C LEU A 53 12.59 15.33 -1.70
N LYS A 54 13.17 14.64 -0.71
CA LYS A 54 12.44 13.72 0.17
C LYS A 54 11.34 14.46 0.92
N LYS A 55 11.64 15.61 1.56
CA LYS A 55 10.64 16.42 2.26
C LYS A 55 9.53 16.92 1.34
N GLN A 56 9.89 17.41 0.15
CA GLN A 56 8.92 17.85 -0.83
C GLN A 56 8.01 16.71 -1.29
N LEU A 57 8.57 15.52 -1.56
CA LEU A 57 7.80 14.34 -1.95
C LEU A 57 6.88 13.88 -0.82
N ILE A 58 7.34 13.89 0.45
CA ILE A 58 6.50 13.57 1.61
C ILE A 58 5.34 14.55 1.74
N ALA A 59 5.58 15.86 1.59
CA ALA A 59 4.53 16.87 1.64
C ALA A 59 3.46 16.64 0.55
N LEU A 60 3.89 16.34 -0.67
CA LEU A 60 2.99 16.03 -1.79
C LEU A 60 2.21 14.73 -1.54
N THR A 61 2.90 13.69 -1.03
CA THR A 61 2.28 12.40 -0.71
C THR A 61 1.23 12.54 0.40
N ASN A 62 1.55 13.28 1.47
CA ASN A 62 0.61 13.53 2.57
C ASN A 62 -0.59 14.39 2.16
N ALA A 63 -0.45 15.18 1.10
CA ALA A 63 -1.57 15.88 0.46
C ALA A 63 -2.35 15.00 -0.55
N GLY A 64 -2.03 13.70 -0.65
CA GLY A 64 -2.76 12.74 -1.48
C GLY A 64 -2.26 12.59 -2.92
N PHE A 65 -1.07 13.14 -3.24
CA PHE A 65 -0.51 13.07 -4.60
C PHE A 65 0.50 11.94 -4.74
N MET A 66 0.34 11.14 -5.79
CA MET A 66 1.16 9.97 -6.08
C MET A 66 1.74 10.07 -7.49
N SER A 67 3.04 9.84 -7.65
CA SER A 67 3.65 9.84 -8.97
C SER A 67 3.04 8.75 -9.85
N TYR A 68 2.86 9.04 -11.15
CA TYR A 68 2.32 8.08 -12.10
C TYR A 68 3.13 7.96 -13.39
N VAL A 69 3.95 8.94 -13.71
CA VAL A 69 4.83 8.94 -14.88
C VAL A 69 5.98 9.93 -14.71
N HIS A 70 7.12 9.63 -15.32
CA HIS A 70 8.26 10.53 -15.42
C HIS A 70 8.66 10.69 -16.89
N ARG A 71 8.95 11.92 -17.32
CA ARG A 71 9.40 12.26 -18.69
C ARG A 71 10.38 13.42 -18.65
N GLY A 72 11.56 13.24 -19.23
CA GLY A 72 12.63 14.23 -19.16
C GLY A 72 13.04 14.50 -17.71
N ASN A 73 12.89 15.74 -17.25
CA ASN A 73 13.15 16.16 -15.87
C ASN A 73 11.86 16.35 -15.04
N VAL A 74 10.68 15.94 -15.56
CA VAL A 74 9.38 16.16 -14.92
C VAL A 74 8.80 14.85 -14.42
N THR A 75 8.54 14.75 -13.11
CA THR A 75 7.69 13.71 -12.51
C THR A 75 6.27 14.24 -12.35
N SER A 76 5.32 13.54 -12.95
CA SER A 76 3.90 13.90 -12.85
C SER A 76 3.23 13.09 -11.74
N LEU A 77 2.48 13.79 -10.88
CA LEU A 77 1.73 13.22 -9.78
C LEU A 77 0.22 13.41 -10.01
N VAL A 78 -0.57 12.49 -9.48
CA VAL A 78 -2.03 12.49 -9.54
C VAL A 78 -2.59 12.38 -8.13
N HIS A 79 -3.65 13.12 -7.84
CA HIS A 79 -4.39 12.95 -6.58
C HIS A 79 -5.08 11.58 -6.57
N PHE A 80 -5.14 10.91 -5.42
CA PHE A 80 -5.67 9.53 -5.32
C PHE A 80 -7.12 9.42 -5.84
N ASP A 81 -7.95 10.44 -5.69
CA ASP A 81 -9.33 10.45 -6.21
C ASP A 81 -9.42 10.34 -7.74
N GLU A 82 -8.36 10.72 -8.45
CA GLU A 82 -8.30 10.70 -9.92
C GLU A 82 -7.64 9.44 -10.49
N ILE A 83 -7.13 8.54 -9.66
CA ILE A 83 -6.50 7.28 -10.10
C ILE A 83 -7.44 6.47 -10.98
N LYS A 84 -8.73 6.41 -10.64
CA LYS A 84 -9.77 5.73 -11.43
C LYS A 84 -9.90 6.25 -12.85
N ASN A 85 -9.59 7.54 -13.06
CA ASN A 85 -9.67 8.20 -14.36
C ASN A 85 -8.35 8.09 -15.17
N LEU A 86 -7.26 7.69 -14.51
CA LEU A 86 -5.92 7.67 -15.09
C LEU A 86 -5.35 6.26 -15.27
N TRP A 87 -5.51 5.38 -14.27
CA TRP A 87 -4.87 4.07 -14.28
C TRP A 87 -5.49 3.15 -15.32
N ILE A 88 -4.72 2.81 -16.34
CA ILE A 88 -5.18 2.05 -17.52
C ILE A 88 -5.92 0.75 -17.15
N PRO A 89 -5.42 -0.13 -16.25
CA PRO A 89 -6.14 -1.35 -15.89
C PRO A 89 -7.51 -1.12 -15.25
N VAL A 90 -7.69 0.01 -14.54
CA VAL A 90 -8.99 0.40 -13.99
C VAL A 90 -9.93 0.85 -15.10
N LYS A 91 -9.43 1.69 -16.02
CA LYS A 91 -10.21 2.16 -17.19
C LYS A 91 -10.64 1.01 -18.12
N GLU A 92 -9.78 0.03 -18.30
CA GLU A 92 -10.04 -1.17 -19.11
C GLU A 92 -10.83 -2.25 -18.35
N LYS A 93 -11.25 -1.98 -17.10
CA LYS A 93 -11.98 -2.92 -16.23
C LYS A 93 -11.24 -4.24 -15.96
N LYS A 94 -9.91 -4.24 -16.12
CA LYS A 94 -9.03 -5.35 -15.68
C LYS A 94 -8.86 -5.34 -14.16
N PHE A 95 -8.87 -4.14 -13.56
CA PHE A 95 -8.96 -3.93 -12.13
C PHE A 95 -10.33 -3.35 -11.79
N SER A 96 -10.90 -3.82 -10.70
CA SER A 96 -12.12 -3.26 -10.12
C SER A 96 -11.77 -2.14 -9.15
N ILE A 97 -12.72 -1.26 -8.90
CA ILE A 97 -12.65 -0.24 -7.86
C ILE A 97 -13.99 -0.22 -7.13
N ASN A 98 -13.96 -0.27 -5.79
CA ASN A 98 -15.19 -0.20 -5.01
C ASN A 98 -15.63 1.26 -4.73
N SER A 99 -16.73 1.45 -4.00
CA SER A 99 -17.24 2.77 -3.63
C SER A 99 -16.28 3.60 -2.80
N ASP A 100 -15.44 2.95 -2.00
CA ASP A 100 -14.43 3.58 -1.14
C ASP A 100 -13.12 3.96 -1.88
N GLY A 101 -13.05 3.65 -3.18
CA GLY A 101 -11.90 3.95 -4.03
C GLY A 101 -10.78 2.91 -3.93
N ILE A 102 -10.99 1.77 -3.30
CA ILE A 102 -10.00 0.69 -3.23
C ILE A 102 -9.95 -0.06 -4.56
N VAL A 103 -8.77 -0.13 -5.14
CA VAL A 103 -8.50 -0.84 -6.40
C VAL A 103 -8.12 -2.29 -6.10
N TYR A 104 -8.73 -3.24 -6.80
CA TYR A 104 -8.53 -4.67 -6.54
C TYR A 104 -8.77 -5.54 -7.77
N THR A 105 -8.40 -6.81 -7.68
CA THR A 105 -8.84 -7.86 -8.59
C THR A 105 -9.47 -9.01 -7.80
N LEU A 106 -10.57 -9.57 -8.31
CA LEU A 106 -11.21 -10.74 -7.74
C LEU A 106 -11.28 -11.86 -8.79
N GLN A 107 -10.50 -12.91 -8.58
CA GLN A 107 -10.58 -14.14 -9.35
C GLN A 107 -11.55 -15.08 -8.63
N ARG A 108 -12.71 -15.34 -9.23
CA ARG A 108 -13.73 -16.21 -8.63
C ARG A 108 -13.32 -17.68 -8.71
N ALA A 109 -13.69 -18.43 -7.70
CA ALA A 109 -13.55 -19.88 -7.66
C ALA A 109 -14.23 -20.55 -8.86
N ALA A 110 -13.59 -21.58 -9.39
CA ALA A 110 -14.19 -22.40 -10.45
C ALA A 110 -15.31 -23.33 -9.92
N CYS A 111 -15.26 -23.70 -8.64
CA CYS A 111 -16.28 -24.44 -7.93
C CYS A 111 -16.80 -23.61 -6.74
N LYS A 112 -18.10 -23.39 -6.67
CA LYS A 112 -18.71 -22.60 -5.59
C LYS A 112 -19.15 -23.41 -4.36
N ILE A 113 -18.97 -24.72 -4.40
CA ILE A 113 -19.31 -25.60 -3.27
C ILE A 113 -18.24 -25.39 -2.19
N ASN A 114 -18.68 -24.98 -0.99
CA ASN A 114 -17.78 -24.61 0.12
C ASN A 114 -16.68 -23.65 -0.33
N GLU A 115 -17.10 -22.56 -0.99
CA GLU A 115 -16.20 -21.53 -1.50
C GLU A 115 -15.41 -20.90 -0.34
N LYS A 116 -14.11 -20.70 -0.55
CA LYS A 116 -13.16 -20.07 0.39
C LYS A 116 -12.56 -18.83 -0.24
N LEU A 117 -12.04 -17.94 0.59
CA LEU A 117 -11.39 -16.72 0.15
C LEU A 117 -9.92 -16.70 0.56
N LEU A 118 -9.03 -16.55 -0.42
CA LEU A 118 -7.64 -16.23 -0.21
C LEU A 118 -7.41 -14.76 -0.58
N ILE A 119 -6.98 -13.96 0.39
CA ILE A 119 -6.60 -12.57 0.18
C ILE A 119 -5.09 -12.51 0.08
N VAL A 120 -4.57 -12.04 -1.07
CA VAL A 120 -3.13 -11.95 -1.31
C VAL A 120 -2.72 -10.47 -1.33
N PHE A 121 -1.99 -10.06 -0.32
CA PHE A 121 -1.38 -8.73 -0.25
C PHE A 121 -0.03 -8.70 -0.97
N SER A 122 0.23 -7.66 -1.74
CA SER A 122 1.46 -7.51 -2.50
C SER A 122 2.65 -7.21 -1.59
N GLN A 123 3.76 -7.88 -1.85
CA GLN A 123 5.06 -7.47 -1.32
C GLN A 123 5.56 -6.18 -1.99
N MET A 124 6.71 -5.68 -1.57
CA MET A 124 7.38 -4.60 -2.28
C MET A 124 7.66 -5.03 -3.73
N PRO A 125 7.35 -4.20 -4.74
CA PRO A 125 7.66 -4.53 -6.13
C PRO A 125 9.17 -4.55 -6.38
N ILE A 126 9.59 -5.14 -7.49
CA ILE A 126 11.02 -5.20 -7.88
C ILE A 126 11.58 -3.79 -8.09
N GLU A 127 10.77 -2.86 -8.60
CA GLU A 127 11.12 -1.45 -8.81
C GLU A 127 10.28 -0.55 -7.88
N PRO A 128 10.59 -0.48 -6.59
CA PRO A 128 9.76 0.24 -5.61
C PRO A 128 9.77 1.75 -5.84
N TYR A 129 10.79 2.27 -6.49
CA TYR A 129 10.96 3.70 -6.78
C TYR A 129 10.48 4.09 -8.18
N SER A 130 9.85 3.20 -8.92
CA SER A 130 9.23 3.53 -10.20
C SER A 130 8.17 4.62 -10.04
N ALA A 131 8.14 5.61 -10.95
CA ALA A 131 7.08 6.61 -10.97
C ALA A 131 5.71 6.01 -11.32
N SER A 132 5.67 4.83 -11.92
CA SER A 132 4.42 4.19 -12.37
C SER A 132 3.51 3.78 -11.21
N LEU A 133 2.19 3.90 -11.39
CA LEU A 133 1.19 3.38 -10.44
C LEU A 133 1.24 1.85 -10.26
N TYR A 134 1.89 1.12 -11.19
CA TYR A 134 2.07 -0.33 -11.05
C TYR A 134 2.92 -0.72 -9.84
N ARG A 135 3.69 0.21 -9.23
CA ARG A 135 4.38 -0.05 -7.96
C ARG A 135 3.43 -0.38 -6.81
N TYR A 136 2.15 0.00 -6.92
CA TYR A 136 1.13 -0.30 -5.92
C TYR A 136 0.44 -1.65 -6.11
N PHE A 137 0.71 -2.35 -7.22
CA PHE A 137 0.07 -3.63 -7.51
C PHE A 137 1.07 -4.64 -8.09
N ALA A 138 1.77 -5.35 -7.24
CA ALA A 138 2.57 -6.50 -7.64
C ALA A 138 1.71 -7.77 -7.60
N LYS A 139 1.56 -8.46 -8.74
CA LYS A 139 0.86 -9.74 -8.82
C LYS A 139 1.76 -10.88 -8.31
N ASN A 140 2.08 -10.83 -7.02
CA ASN A 140 2.85 -11.90 -6.37
C ASN A 140 2.10 -13.21 -6.46
N PHE A 141 2.85 -14.33 -6.53
CA PHE A 141 2.27 -15.68 -6.60
C PHE A 141 1.21 -15.77 -7.71
N SER A 142 1.57 -15.30 -8.91
CA SER A 142 0.66 -15.20 -10.06
C SER A 142 0.04 -16.54 -10.48
N THR A 143 0.69 -17.66 -10.11
CA THR A 143 0.27 -19.04 -10.41
C THR A 143 -0.28 -19.79 -9.19
N ILE A 144 -0.60 -19.10 -8.10
CA ILE A 144 -1.07 -19.72 -6.86
C ILE A 144 -2.36 -20.54 -7.07
N ASP A 145 -3.18 -20.13 -8.03
CA ASP A 145 -4.41 -20.82 -8.44
C ASP A 145 -4.17 -22.28 -8.90
N LYS A 146 -2.95 -22.61 -9.33
CA LYS A 146 -2.58 -23.98 -9.70
C LYS A 146 -2.33 -24.91 -8.49
N TYR A 147 -2.13 -24.33 -7.31
CA TYR A 147 -1.70 -25.03 -6.09
C TYR A 147 -2.76 -25.01 -4.97
N ILE A 148 -3.88 -24.34 -5.20
CA ILE A 148 -5.00 -24.26 -4.25
C ILE A 148 -6.25 -24.95 -4.81
N GLY A 149 -7.23 -25.18 -3.94
CA GLY A 149 -8.49 -25.82 -4.34
C GLY A 149 -9.26 -25.01 -5.38
N LYS A 150 -9.98 -25.68 -6.27
CA LYS A 150 -10.84 -25.05 -7.28
C LYS A 150 -12.02 -24.27 -6.67
N ASN A 151 -12.27 -24.45 -5.39
CA ASN A 151 -13.28 -23.72 -4.60
C ASN A 151 -12.70 -22.49 -3.87
N VAL A 152 -11.51 -22.01 -4.23
CA VAL A 152 -10.91 -20.82 -3.62
C VAL A 152 -10.98 -19.64 -4.56
N SER A 153 -11.66 -18.58 -4.13
CA SER A 153 -11.60 -17.25 -4.76
C SER A 153 -10.36 -16.50 -4.28
N ILE A 154 -9.75 -15.69 -5.14
CA ILE A 154 -8.54 -14.94 -4.83
C ILE A 154 -8.81 -13.45 -4.97
N LEU A 155 -8.71 -12.72 -3.86
CA LEU A 155 -8.74 -11.25 -3.82
C LEU A 155 -7.30 -10.71 -3.77
N ARG A 156 -6.97 -9.76 -4.65
CA ARG A 156 -5.72 -8.99 -4.59
C ARG A 156 -6.05 -7.51 -4.56
N VAL A 157 -5.50 -6.81 -3.58
CA VAL A 157 -5.76 -5.39 -3.33
C VAL A 157 -4.54 -4.58 -3.75
N ALA A 158 -4.74 -3.41 -4.37
CA ALA A 158 -3.66 -2.46 -4.63
C ALA A 158 -3.32 -1.68 -3.36
N ASP A 159 -2.03 -1.47 -3.11
CA ASP A 159 -1.50 -0.83 -1.91
C ASP A 159 -1.26 0.67 -2.13
N ILE A 160 -2.33 1.41 -2.39
CA ILE A 160 -2.28 2.86 -2.61
C ILE A 160 -2.20 3.60 -1.27
N GLY A 161 -1.50 4.74 -1.20
CA GLY A 161 -1.56 5.66 -0.06
C GLY A 161 -0.24 6.08 0.58
N GLY A 162 0.89 5.67 0.03
CA GLY A 162 2.22 6.11 0.44
C GLY A 162 3.14 6.30 -0.76
N ILE A 163 4.42 6.59 -0.56
CA ILE A 163 5.39 6.75 -1.66
C ILE A 163 5.59 5.39 -2.36
N THR A 164 5.96 4.36 -1.61
CA THR A 164 6.16 2.99 -2.10
C THR A 164 5.00 2.06 -1.76
N GLY A 165 3.94 2.60 -1.17
CA GLY A 165 2.73 1.92 -0.68
C GLY A 165 2.38 2.31 0.74
N SER A 166 1.15 1.97 1.15
CA SER A 166 0.63 2.23 2.50
C SER A 166 0.88 1.06 3.45
N PHE A 167 1.46 -0.04 2.99
CA PHE A 167 1.49 -1.31 3.74
C PHE A 167 0.07 -1.79 4.10
N TYR A 168 -0.92 -1.31 3.35
CA TYR A 168 -2.36 -1.54 3.60
C TYR A 168 -2.85 -1.00 4.95
N LEU A 169 -2.08 -0.09 5.56
CA LEU A 169 -2.35 0.60 6.81
C LEU A 169 -2.89 2.01 6.53
N ASN A 170 -3.26 2.72 7.60
CA ASN A 170 -3.56 4.14 7.54
C ASN A 170 -2.28 4.94 7.30
N THR A 171 -2.38 5.98 6.47
CA THR A 171 -1.32 6.97 6.24
C THR A 171 -1.87 8.37 6.52
N ASN A 172 -0.99 9.38 6.56
CA ASN A 172 -1.41 10.76 6.73
C ASN A 172 -2.36 11.22 5.61
N ALA A 173 -2.14 10.74 4.37
CA ALA A 173 -3.02 11.03 3.22
C ALA A 173 -4.33 10.26 3.26
N LEU A 174 -4.33 9.04 3.79
CA LEU A 174 -5.48 8.13 3.82
C LEU A 174 -5.69 7.60 5.25
N PRO A 175 -6.24 8.41 6.16
CA PRO A 175 -6.35 8.08 7.59
C PRO A 175 -7.35 6.96 7.90
N THR A 176 -8.17 6.54 6.94
CA THR A 176 -9.17 5.46 7.07
C THR A 176 -8.92 4.32 6.07
N ASN A 177 -7.69 4.20 5.53
CA ASN A 177 -7.37 3.22 4.49
C ASN A 177 -7.60 1.78 4.96
N ALA A 178 -7.18 1.47 6.17
CA ALA A 178 -7.35 0.13 6.75
C ALA A 178 -8.85 -0.25 6.89
N ASP A 179 -9.71 0.70 7.30
CA ASP A 179 -11.15 0.47 7.40
C ASP A 179 -11.80 0.26 6.03
N LYS A 180 -11.37 1.00 5.02
CA LYS A 180 -11.84 0.83 3.64
C LYS A 180 -11.43 -0.53 3.05
N ILE A 181 -10.22 -1.02 3.35
CA ILE A 181 -9.77 -2.35 2.96
C ILE A 181 -10.60 -3.43 3.68
N LYS A 182 -10.88 -3.24 4.98
CA LYS A 182 -11.79 -4.11 5.73
C LYS A 182 -13.18 -4.15 5.09
N SER A 183 -13.75 -3.00 4.73
CA SER A 183 -15.04 -2.92 4.05
C SER A 183 -15.05 -3.69 2.74
N LEU A 184 -14.00 -3.55 1.90
CA LEU A 184 -13.85 -4.34 0.68
C LEU A 184 -13.82 -5.84 0.97
N ILE A 185 -13.10 -6.28 1.99
CA ILE A 185 -13.05 -7.71 2.38
C ILE A 185 -14.43 -8.22 2.76
N LEU A 186 -15.19 -7.46 3.55
CA LEU A 186 -16.57 -7.79 3.93
C LEU A 186 -17.52 -7.83 2.73
N GLU A 187 -17.43 -6.86 1.82
CA GLU A 187 -18.19 -6.83 0.57
C GLU A 187 -17.95 -8.12 -0.26
N VAL A 188 -16.69 -8.56 -0.37
CA VAL A 188 -16.34 -9.77 -1.12
C VAL A 188 -16.84 -11.04 -0.40
N ILE A 189 -16.72 -11.11 0.92
CA ILE A 189 -17.22 -12.21 1.75
C ILE A 189 -18.74 -12.37 1.54
N GLU A 190 -19.48 -11.27 1.63
CA GLU A 190 -20.93 -11.23 1.43
C GLU A 190 -21.30 -11.62 -0.01
N GLN A 191 -20.67 -10.98 -1.01
CA GLN A 191 -20.90 -11.27 -2.43
C GLN A 191 -20.66 -12.73 -2.80
N CYS A 192 -19.68 -13.37 -2.15
CA CYS A 192 -19.31 -14.76 -2.39
C CYS A 192 -20.01 -15.74 -1.46
N GLN A 193 -20.76 -15.25 -0.44
CA GLN A 193 -21.42 -16.06 0.60
C GLN A 193 -20.42 -16.97 1.34
N ILE A 194 -19.23 -16.44 1.65
CA ILE A 194 -18.14 -17.16 2.31
C ILE A 194 -18.25 -16.95 3.82
N LYS A 195 -17.96 -17.98 4.61
CA LYS A 195 -17.89 -17.86 6.08
C LYS A 195 -16.57 -17.22 6.49
N SER A 196 -16.56 -16.43 7.56
CA SER A 196 -15.33 -15.79 8.07
C SER A 196 -14.22 -16.80 8.37
N ASP A 197 -14.57 -18.01 8.84
CA ASP A 197 -13.62 -19.09 9.11
C ASP A 197 -12.96 -19.68 7.86
N ASP A 198 -13.51 -19.40 6.67
CA ASP A 198 -12.99 -19.84 5.38
C ASP A 198 -12.19 -18.74 4.65
N VAL A 199 -11.83 -17.66 5.37
CA VAL A 199 -10.98 -16.57 4.89
C VAL A 199 -9.56 -16.74 5.38
N VAL A 200 -8.59 -16.65 4.44
CA VAL A 200 -7.16 -16.67 4.73
C VAL A 200 -6.50 -15.43 4.13
N LEU A 201 -5.73 -14.72 4.94
CA LEU A 201 -4.90 -13.60 4.53
C LEU A 201 -3.47 -14.09 4.32
N TYR A 202 -2.90 -13.77 3.16
CA TYR A 202 -1.55 -14.18 2.80
C TYR A 202 -0.72 -13.00 2.32
N GLY A 203 0.50 -12.90 2.81
CA GLY A 203 1.44 -11.90 2.34
C GLY A 203 2.87 -12.15 2.78
N CYS A 204 3.82 -11.54 2.04
CA CYS A 204 5.24 -11.55 2.34
C CYS A 204 5.74 -10.13 2.49
N SER A 205 6.72 -9.88 3.39
CA SER A 205 7.32 -8.57 3.63
C SER A 205 6.23 -7.53 3.91
N LYS A 206 6.12 -6.46 3.11
CA LYS A 206 5.05 -5.47 3.16
C LYS A 206 3.65 -6.11 3.16
N GLY A 207 3.41 -7.11 2.32
CA GLY A 207 2.15 -7.85 2.31
C GLY A 207 1.94 -8.70 3.57
N GLY A 208 3.02 -9.18 4.18
CA GLY A 208 3.00 -9.85 5.48
C GLY A 208 2.51 -8.92 6.59
N THR A 209 2.97 -7.66 6.60
CA THR A 209 2.48 -6.61 7.49
C THR A 209 0.96 -6.47 7.41
N ALA A 210 0.42 -6.40 6.18
CA ALA A 210 -1.02 -6.33 5.94
C ALA A 210 -1.77 -7.57 6.44
N ALA A 211 -1.25 -8.77 6.15
CA ALA A 211 -1.87 -10.01 6.58
C ALA A 211 -1.97 -10.09 8.11
N VAL A 212 -0.91 -9.69 8.83
CA VAL A 212 -0.92 -9.63 10.30
C VAL A 212 -1.93 -8.59 10.80
N TYR A 213 -1.87 -7.36 10.29
CA TYR A 213 -2.76 -6.29 10.75
C TYR A 213 -4.24 -6.65 10.55
N HIS A 214 -4.64 -6.93 9.31
CA HIS A 214 -6.03 -7.22 8.98
C HIS A 214 -6.51 -8.57 9.53
N GLY A 215 -5.61 -9.53 9.69
CA GLY A 215 -5.95 -10.80 10.28
C GLY A 215 -6.24 -10.71 11.77
N LEU A 216 -5.39 -10.03 12.55
CA LEU A 216 -5.59 -9.83 13.98
C LEU A 216 -6.81 -8.96 14.27
N THR A 217 -6.93 -7.83 13.56
CA THR A 217 -8.03 -6.88 13.81
C THR A 217 -9.42 -7.41 13.41
N ASN A 218 -9.49 -8.43 12.54
CA ASN A 218 -10.76 -8.98 12.06
C ASN A 218 -10.91 -10.48 12.33
N ASN A 219 -9.99 -11.08 13.08
CA ASN A 219 -9.99 -12.49 13.45
C ASN A 219 -10.06 -13.45 12.25
N TYR A 220 -9.26 -13.19 11.20
CA TYR A 220 -9.08 -14.08 10.06
C TYR A 220 -7.83 -14.93 10.21
N LYS A 221 -7.77 -16.05 9.48
CA LYS A 221 -6.55 -16.88 9.39
C LYS A 221 -5.45 -16.13 8.65
N ILE A 222 -4.22 -16.26 9.15
CA ILE A 222 -3.06 -15.51 8.66
C ILE A 222 -1.96 -16.46 8.20
N VAL A 223 -1.38 -16.17 7.06
CA VAL A 223 -0.10 -16.70 6.60
C VAL A 223 0.78 -15.52 6.23
N ALA A 224 1.69 -15.14 7.11
CA ALA A 224 2.60 -14.02 6.92
C ALA A 224 4.05 -14.53 6.85
N VAL A 225 4.78 -14.08 5.82
CA VAL A 225 6.19 -14.41 5.61
C VAL A 225 7.01 -13.14 5.75
N ASP A 226 7.96 -13.13 6.67
CA ASP A 226 8.83 -11.97 6.99
C ASP A 226 8.06 -10.63 7.08
N PRO A 227 7.00 -10.53 7.91
CA PRO A 227 6.22 -9.29 8.00
C PRO A 227 7.06 -8.15 8.58
N ILE A 228 6.92 -6.95 8.04
CA ILE A 228 7.60 -5.74 8.52
C ILE A 228 6.71 -5.10 9.60
N LEU A 229 6.93 -5.43 10.86
CA LEU A 229 6.16 -4.92 12.01
C LEU A 229 6.88 -3.79 12.76
N ASN A 230 8.17 -3.57 12.44
CA ASN A 230 9.01 -2.51 12.96
C ASN A 230 9.80 -1.88 11.81
N ASP A 231 9.91 -0.57 11.80
CA ASP A 231 10.59 0.19 10.76
C ASP A 231 11.99 0.66 11.16
N GLU A 232 12.38 0.53 12.44
CA GLU A 232 13.62 1.09 12.98
C GLU A 232 14.85 0.67 12.18
N HIS A 233 14.96 -0.61 11.84
CA HIS A 233 16.08 -1.11 11.04
C HIS A 233 16.11 -0.47 9.64
N TYR A 234 14.97 -0.30 8.99
CA TYR A 234 14.89 0.26 7.64
C TYR A 234 15.16 1.76 7.62
N ILE A 235 14.72 2.49 8.65
CA ILE A 235 14.97 3.93 8.80
C ILE A 235 16.45 4.15 9.12
N ASN A 236 16.96 3.53 10.19
CA ASN A 236 18.27 3.85 10.75
C ASN A 236 19.43 3.21 9.97
N ASN A 237 19.27 1.96 9.52
CA ASN A 237 20.37 1.19 8.93
C ASN A 237 20.29 1.08 7.40
N LYS A 238 19.14 1.38 6.79
CA LYS A 238 18.90 1.28 5.34
C LYS A 238 18.46 2.63 4.73
N ASN A 239 18.74 3.75 5.39
CA ASN A 239 18.41 5.09 4.91
C ASN A 239 16.94 5.24 4.51
N ASP A 240 16.02 4.72 5.35
CA ASP A 240 14.59 4.70 5.06
C ASP A 240 14.25 4.10 3.69
N LEU A 241 14.75 2.88 3.45
CA LEU A 241 14.61 2.15 2.18
C LEU A 241 13.19 2.14 1.62
N HIS A 242 12.19 2.19 2.48
CA HIS A 242 10.80 2.15 2.07
C HIS A 242 10.13 3.53 1.95
N LEU A 243 10.87 4.63 2.21
CA LEU A 243 10.36 6.01 2.21
C LEU A 243 9.08 6.16 3.04
N ILE A 244 9.12 5.69 4.28
CA ILE A 244 7.97 5.64 5.20
C ILE A 244 7.99 6.75 6.24
N GLU A 245 9.17 7.30 6.54
CA GLU A 245 9.34 8.37 7.51
C GLU A 245 8.47 9.57 7.14
N GLY A 246 7.66 10.06 8.10
CA GLY A 246 6.75 11.19 7.88
C GLY A 246 5.51 10.89 7.02
N VAL A 247 5.32 9.65 6.53
CA VAL A 247 4.16 9.22 5.74
C VAL A 247 3.08 8.57 6.63
N PHE A 248 3.50 7.86 7.68
CA PHE A 248 2.59 7.18 8.61
C PHE A 248 2.31 8.04 9.85
N PRO A 249 1.09 7.96 10.44
CA PRO A 249 0.70 8.76 11.60
C PRO A 249 1.41 8.36 12.90
N GLN A 250 1.95 7.13 12.96
CA GLN A 250 2.68 6.58 14.10
C GLN A 250 3.65 5.49 13.64
N PRO A 251 4.71 5.18 14.44
CA PRO A 251 5.60 4.05 14.16
C PRO A 251 4.85 2.71 14.11
N LYS A 252 5.30 1.78 13.24
CA LYS A 252 4.65 0.47 13.10
C LYS A 252 4.75 -0.37 14.37
N GLU A 253 5.87 -0.31 15.08
CA GLU A 253 6.07 -1.03 16.34
C GLU A 253 5.02 -0.67 17.40
N GLU A 254 4.65 0.61 17.52
CA GLU A 254 3.60 1.07 18.43
C GLU A 254 2.22 0.57 17.97
N LEU A 255 1.93 0.67 16.67
CA LEU A 255 0.69 0.18 16.09
C LEU A 255 0.52 -1.31 16.33
N PHE A 256 1.55 -2.12 16.01
CA PHE A 256 1.46 -3.58 16.12
C PHE A 256 1.46 -4.05 17.55
N LYS A 257 2.20 -3.40 18.46
CA LYS A 257 2.09 -3.67 19.89
C LYS A 257 0.63 -3.56 20.35
N LYS A 258 -0.03 -2.43 20.03
CA LYS A 258 -1.44 -2.24 20.38
C LYS A 258 -2.35 -3.31 19.74
N VAL A 259 -2.19 -3.59 18.46
CA VAL A 259 -3.02 -4.58 17.75
C VAL A 259 -2.87 -5.98 18.35
N ILE A 260 -1.65 -6.37 18.74
CA ILE A 260 -1.37 -7.66 19.37
C ILE A 260 -1.96 -7.71 20.78
N ASP A 261 -1.76 -6.67 21.58
CA ASP A 261 -2.31 -6.59 22.94
C ASP A 261 -3.85 -6.66 22.92
N ASP A 262 -4.50 -5.88 22.03
CA ASP A 262 -5.95 -5.90 21.84
C ASP A 262 -6.46 -7.28 21.40
N TYR A 263 -5.73 -7.96 20.50
CA TYR A 263 -6.07 -9.31 20.08
C TYR A 263 -5.99 -10.32 21.23
N LEU A 264 -4.91 -10.32 22.01
CA LEU A 264 -4.69 -11.24 23.12
C LEU A 264 -5.74 -11.06 24.23
N ILE A 265 -6.15 -9.82 24.51
CA ILE A 265 -7.19 -9.51 25.51
C ILE A 265 -8.58 -10.02 25.05
N ASN A 266 -8.89 -9.87 23.78
CA ASN A 266 -10.22 -10.15 23.25
C ASN A 266 -10.39 -11.57 22.67
N TYR A 267 -9.28 -12.30 22.54
CA TYR A 267 -9.29 -13.64 21.94
C TYR A 267 -9.92 -14.68 22.85
N LYS A 268 -10.99 -15.33 22.38
CA LYS A 268 -11.75 -16.36 23.11
C LYS A 268 -11.80 -17.74 22.40
N GLY A 269 -10.92 -18.00 21.46
CA GLY A 269 -11.00 -19.20 20.61
C GLY A 269 -9.68 -19.97 20.47
N ASN A 270 -9.71 -21.07 19.71
CA ASN A 270 -8.52 -21.82 19.33
C ASN A 270 -7.67 -20.99 18.35
N MET A 271 -6.36 -20.91 18.58
CA MET A 271 -5.44 -20.13 17.74
C MET A 271 -5.62 -20.43 16.27
N SER A 272 -5.94 -19.43 15.48
CA SER A 272 -5.77 -19.46 14.04
C SER A 272 -4.27 -19.55 13.73
N TYR A 273 -3.87 -20.49 12.88
CA TYR A 273 -2.48 -20.83 12.65
C TYR A 273 -1.66 -19.62 12.18
N PHE A 274 -0.61 -19.28 12.93
CA PHE A 274 0.46 -18.40 12.52
C PHE A 274 1.57 -19.26 11.90
N ILE A 275 1.86 -19.08 10.64
CA ILE A 275 3.11 -19.54 10.05
C ILE A 275 3.91 -18.26 9.75
N VAL A 276 4.86 -17.94 10.62
CA VAL A 276 5.84 -16.89 10.37
C VAL A 276 7.14 -17.59 10.05
N SER A 277 7.60 -17.43 8.82
CA SER A 277 8.93 -17.84 8.41
C SER A 277 9.83 -16.62 8.39
N GLN A 278 10.90 -16.62 9.16
CA GLN A 278 11.93 -15.60 9.16
C GLN A 278 13.18 -16.22 8.54
N ASN A 279 13.58 -15.73 7.38
CA ASN A 279 14.74 -16.25 6.65
C ASN A 279 15.70 -15.16 6.17
N SER A 280 15.68 -13.98 6.78
CA SER A 280 16.66 -12.92 6.54
C SER A 280 17.52 -12.73 7.76
N GLY A 281 18.80 -12.37 7.58
CA GLY A 281 19.72 -12.03 8.67
C GLY A 281 19.31 -10.82 9.49
N ASP A 282 18.10 -10.31 9.29
CA ASP A 282 17.48 -9.19 9.98
C ASP A 282 16.57 -9.68 11.13
N ALA A 283 17.05 -10.64 11.91
CA ALA A 283 16.35 -11.39 12.96
C ALA A 283 15.79 -10.55 14.15
N ALA A 284 15.65 -9.24 14.01
CA ALA A 284 15.31 -8.38 15.15
C ALA A 284 13.82 -8.21 15.44
N ASN A 285 12.90 -8.77 14.63
CA ASN A 285 11.54 -8.24 14.59
C ASN A 285 10.41 -9.16 15.04
N LEU A 286 10.70 -10.32 15.63
CA LEU A 286 9.62 -11.17 16.14
C LEU A 286 10.01 -11.81 17.47
N LEU A 287 9.66 -11.15 18.54
CA LEU A 287 9.32 -11.75 19.82
C LEU A 287 7.79 -11.64 19.95
N ILE A 288 7.08 -12.68 19.54
CA ILE A 288 5.72 -12.96 19.99
C ILE A 288 5.78 -14.19 20.85
#